data_bcfa94cb6f97d7ef42f7c01da588de66
#
_entry.id   bcfa94cb6f97d7ef42f7c01da588de66
#
_cell.length_a   1.000
_cell.length_b   1.000
_cell.length_c   1.000
_cell.angle_alpha   90.00
_cell.angle_beta   90.00
_cell.angle_gamma   90.00
#
_symmetry.space_group_name_H-M   'P 1'
#
loop_
_entity.id
_entity.type
_entity.pdbx_description
1 polymer ?
#
loop_
_entity_poly.entity_id
_entity_poly.type
_entity_poly.pdbx_seq_one_letter_code
_entity_poly.pdbx_strand_id
1 'polypeptide(L)'
;MKKKKNFALLFAGLFSMLLSLVFAICCTYSSFNGREISFSSTYKEDKVTLSGTYYERQNAEYAVLICPGYSCDRAKWRPMANIFLQNNMSVMTFDYSGQGGSYGRIGFDNAKTDEIPKEIDDALSYLHDVSSIAYDHIVLMGHSMGGRAILRLFYDYNIESADTTLQKKNVQNAILFSPEVNYAHNAQASLFASTDDENEYPWKDYSPKAIQNSNIYLYGSTADDVVSDYDILRISERLSGGKAIERGATQFEAQNEYGGKISVGIAEGVLHSYQMWSPTFASFVSNAIASITGKASSYQSGTMSFVYLSWAFGLAGVFLVLFSLNLVPITLKEGEAPIEENVPEITDEKAFLLRKLLLWLPGLLLGFLICCLCIILPFGSPVMNIPYMCCIAGYGLAMLFFYRKGKFKGSSGKLPKPSFKIAVTKKNVLGCAFISLGLIAFVWFIVKMTMYNLIPPNIRLFWLFFATPLMAIGYYISGVEGDMLKKAKAKWWVTLLYNLIQYVALFLFVLFYLVIGSYSGFIGQAQNMLLMYMFTIPLGTFVTRRFNNRLYGSLVSSFLFQALMITSAAIIALF
;
A
#
# COMPACT_ATOMS: atom_id res chain seq x y z
N MET A 1 11.38 -39.35 -15.92
CA MET A 1 11.43 -38.68 -14.59
C MET A 1 11.25 -37.15 -14.68
N LYS A 2 12.02 -36.40 -15.49
CA LYS A 2 11.91 -34.92 -15.57
C LYS A 2 10.49 -34.41 -15.92
N LYS A 3 9.80 -35.01 -16.93
CA LYS A 3 8.43 -34.61 -17.30
C LYS A 3 7.41 -34.81 -16.18
N LYS A 4 7.49 -35.91 -15.42
CA LYS A 4 6.60 -36.17 -14.28
C LYS A 4 6.81 -35.16 -13.14
N LYS A 5 8.06 -34.79 -12.83
CA LYS A 5 8.36 -33.76 -11.82
C LYS A 5 7.83 -32.38 -12.21
N ASN A 6 7.97 -31.99 -13.49
CA ASN A 6 7.44 -30.71 -13.97
C ASN A 6 5.91 -30.65 -13.90
N PHE A 7 5.23 -31.75 -14.21
CA PHE A 7 3.80 -31.84 -14.11
C PHE A 7 3.32 -31.74 -12.65
N ALA A 8 4.01 -32.42 -11.73
CA ALA A 8 3.71 -32.33 -10.29
C ALA A 8 3.87 -30.90 -9.74
N LEU A 9 4.92 -30.17 -10.15
CA LEU A 9 5.14 -28.78 -9.76
C LEU A 9 4.06 -27.86 -10.32
N LEU A 10 3.66 -28.04 -11.59
CA LEU A 10 2.59 -27.27 -12.18
C LEU A 10 1.26 -27.51 -11.46
N PHE A 11 0.93 -28.77 -11.19
CA PHE A 11 -0.28 -29.13 -10.46
C PHE A 11 -0.27 -28.56 -9.04
N ALA A 12 0.84 -28.67 -8.30
CA ALA A 12 0.99 -28.08 -6.97
C ALA A 12 0.82 -26.55 -7.01
N GLY A 13 1.37 -25.88 -8.04
CA GLY A 13 1.21 -24.44 -8.22
C GLY A 13 -0.24 -24.03 -8.48
N LEU A 14 -0.93 -24.73 -9.38
CA LEU A 14 -2.36 -24.46 -9.66
C LEU A 14 -3.25 -24.75 -8.45
N PHE A 15 -2.96 -25.81 -7.69
CA PHE A 15 -3.67 -26.12 -6.45
C PHE A 15 -3.45 -25.04 -5.39
N SER A 16 -2.21 -24.56 -5.24
CA SER A 16 -1.89 -23.46 -4.34
C SER A 16 -2.65 -22.17 -4.74
N MET A 17 -2.71 -21.85 -6.03
CA MET A 17 -3.50 -20.71 -6.52
C MET A 17 -5.00 -20.88 -6.21
N LEU A 18 -5.54 -22.09 -6.34
CA LEU A 18 -6.92 -22.38 -5.97
C LEU A 18 -7.17 -22.14 -4.48
N LEU A 19 -6.29 -22.61 -3.61
CA LEU A 19 -6.38 -22.34 -2.15
C LEU A 19 -6.34 -20.84 -1.86
N SER A 20 -5.46 -20.10 -2.55
CA SER A 20 -5.38 -18.64 -2.43
C SER A 20 -6.73 -17.97 -2.75
N LEU A 21 -7.39 -18.39 -3.84
CA LEU A 21 -8.73 -17.88 -4.21
C LEU A 21 -9.77 -18.20 -3.13
N VAL A 22 -9.78 -19.44 -2.62
CA VAL A 22 -10.69 -19.85 -1.56
C VAL A 22 -10.51 -18.96 -0.31
N PHE A 23 -9.28 -18.76 0.14
CA PHE A 23 -9.01 -17.91 1.31
C PHE A 23 -9.38 -16.44 1.07
N ALA A 24 -9.08 -15.88 -0.12
CA ALA A 24 -9.50 -14.52 -0.46
C ALA A 24 -11.02 -14.37 -0.45
N ILE A 25 -11.74 -15.34 -0.99
CA ILE A 25 -13.22 -15.35 -0.97
C ILE A 25 -13.73 -15.44 0.47
N CYS A 26 -13.20 -16.34 1.28
CA CYS A 26 -13.66 -16.53 2.66
C CYS A 26 -13.52 -15.26 3.51
N CYS A 27 -12.42 -14.50 3.36
CA CYS A 27 -12.23 -13.27 4.14
C CYS A 27 -12.97 -12.04 3.60
N THR A 28 -13.54 -12.11 2.39
CA THR A 28 -14.22 -10.98 1.74
C THR A 28 -15.64 -11.31 1.23
N TYR A 29 -16.15 -12.49 1.55
CA TYR A 29 -17.40 -13.02 0.99
C TYR A 29 -18.57 -12.02 1.02
N SER A 30 -18.83 -11.39 2.15
CA SER A 30 -19.95 -10.47 2.29
C SER A 30 -19.74 -9.13 1.57
N SER A 31 -18.51 -8.82 1.16
CA SER A 31 -18.13 -7.57 0.48
C SER A 31 -18.05 -7.69 -1.05
N PHE A 32 -18.56 -8.77 -1.65
CA PHE A 32 -18.58 -8.93 -3.12
C PHE A 32 -19.56 -7.99 -3.83
N ASN A 33 -20.69 -7.70 -3.22
CA ASN A 33 -21.79 -6.94 -3.83
C ASN A 33 -21.72 -5.43 -3.57
N GLY A 34 -20.52 -4.89 -3.37
CA GLY A 34 -20.35 -3.45 -3.21
C GLY A 34 -20.65 -2.69 -4.50
N ARG A 35 -21.49 -1.65 -4.40
CA ARG A 35 -21.79 -0.72 -5.48
C ARG A 35 -20.78 0.43 -5.45
N GLU A 36 -20.10 0.67 -6.56
CA GLU A 36 -19.26 1.86 -6.73
C GLU A 36 -20.14 3.10 -6.73
N ILE A 37 -19.74 4.10 -5.94
CA ILE A 37 -20.43 5.36 -5.78
C ILE A 37 -19.47 6.52 -5.97
N SER A 38 -20.02 7.69 -6.30
CA SER A 38 -19.29 8.94 -6.27
C SER A 38 -20.18 10.04 -5.72
N PHE A 39 -19.59 10.94 -4.94
CA PHE A 39 -20.27 12.10 -4.35
C PHE A 39 -19.34 13.30 -4.35
N SER A 40 -19.90 14.46 -4.14
CA SER A 40 -19.13 15.71 -4.13
C SER A 40 -18.82 16.12 -2.70
N SER A 41 -17.60 16.56 -2.47
CA SER A 41 -17.23 17.35 -1.30
C SER A 41 -16.85 18.75 -1.72
N THR A 42 -17.20 19.73 -0.91
CA THR A 42 -16.90 21.15 -1.16
C THR A 42 -16.23 21.73 0.06
N TYR A 43 -14.99 22.15 -0.08
CA TYR A 43 -14.26 22.87 0.95
C TYR A 43 -13.89 24.26 0.43
N LYS A 44 -14.30 25.30 1.15
CA LYS A 44 -14.25 26.69 0.68
C LYS A 44 -14.98 26.82 -0.68
N GLU A 45 -14.25 27.13 -1.75
CA GLU A 45 -14.80 27.25 -3.10
C GLU A 45 -14.48 26.04 -3.99
N ASP A 46 -13.59 25.14 -3.53
CA ASP A 46 -13.15 24.00 -4.30
C ASP A 46 -14.14 22.83 -4.16
N LYS A 47 -14.64 22.36 -5.30
CA LYS A 47 -15.48 21.16 -5.39
C LYS A 47 -14.66 19.98 -5.91
N VAL A 48 -14.63 18.89 -5.15
CA VAL A 48 -13.94 17.66 -5.51
C VAL A 48 -14.93 16.50 -5.60
N THR A 49 -14.71 15.58 -6.54
CA THR A 49 -15.47 14.33 -6.62
C THR A 49 -14.73 13.23 -5.90
N LEU A 50 -15.37 12.68 -4.88
CA LEU A 50 -14.89 11.55 -4.09
C LEU A 50 -15.50 10.25 -4.60
N SER A 51 -14.72 9.19 -4.56
CA SER A 51 -15.12 7.83 -4.94
C SER A 51 -15.28 6.96 -3.72
N GLY A 52 -16.30 6.11 -3.72
CA GLY A 52 -16.56 5.20 -2.62
C GLY A 52 -17.10 3.85 -3.11
N THR A 53 -17.28 2.94 -2.18
CA THR A 53 -18.00 1.68 -2.38
C THR A 53 -19.02 1.53 -1.28
N TYR A 54 -20.29 1.36 -1.64
CA TYR A 54 -21.38 1.13 -0.70
C TYR A 54 -21.85 -0.32 -0.76
N TYR A 55 -21.91 -0.94 0.41
CA TYR A 55 -22.36 -2.31 0.63
C TYR A 55 -23.67 -2.25 1.41
N GLU A 56 -24.77 -2.45 0.71
CA GLU A 56 -26.09 -2.41 1.30
C GLU A 56 -26.43 -3.72 2.03
N ARG A 57 -27.07 -3.60 3.19
CA ARG A 57 -27.74 -4.69 3.89
C ARG A 57 -29.21 -4.37 4.06
N GLN A 58 -30.07 -5.29 3.62
CA GLN A 58 -31.51 -5.15 3.80
C GLN A 58 -31.86 -5.15 5.30
N ASN A 59 -32.70 -4.22 5.70
CA ASN A 59 -33.13 -4.06 7.11
C ASN A 59 -31.96 -3.89 8.09
N ALA A 60 -30.86 -3.27 7.67
CA ALA A 60 -29.79 -2.91 8.58
C ALA A 60 -30.25 -1.83 9.55
N GLU A 61 -30.07 -2.08 10.84
CA GLU A 61 -30.32 -1.10 11.89
C GLU A 61 -29.18 -0.09 11.99
N TYR A 62 -27.95 -0.52 11.66
CA TYR A 62 -26.73 0.27 11.74
C TYR A 62 -26.02 0.36 10.40
N ALA A 63 -25.30 1.46 10.20
CA ALA A 63 -24.34 1.60 9.12
C ALA A 63 -22.96 1.97 9.64
N VAL A 64 -21.93 1.71 8.84
CA VAL A 64 -20.54 2.06 9.15
C VAL A 64 -19.94 2.85 8.00
N LEU A 65 -19.34 4.00 8.32
CA LEU A 65 -18.50 4.76 7.41
C LEU A 65 -17.03 4.47 7.74
N ILE A 66 -16.31 3.84 6.84
CA ILE A 66 -14.87 3.55 6.98
C ILE A 66 -14.06 4.66 6.35
N CYS A 67 -13.23 5.30 7.17
CA CYS A 67 -12.36 6.44 6.87
C CYS A 67 -10.90 5.97 6.84
N PRO A 68 -10.29 5.74 5.65
CA PRO A 68 -8.94 5.21 5.52
C PRO A 68 -7.85 6.14 6.08
N GLY A 69 -6.65 5.59 6.25
CA GLY A 69 -5.44 6.37 6.53
C GLY A 69 -4.83 6.98 5.28
N TYR A 70 -3.72 7.70 5.47
CA TYR A 70 -2.95 8.31 4.39
C TYR A 70 -2.36 7.23 3.45
N SER A 71 -2.38 7.50 2.15
CA SER A 71 -1.93 6.55 1.11
C SER A 71 -2.58 5.16 1.20
N CYS A 72 -3.84 5.13 1.63
CA CYS A 72 -4.63 3.92 1.77
C CYS A 72 -5.90 4.06 0.93
N ASP A 73 -6.16 3.13 0.02
CA ASP A 73 -7.41 3.13 -0.73
C ASP A 73 -8.50 2.29 -0.03
N ARG A 74 -9.75 2.55 -0.42
CA ARG A 74 -10.93 1.89 0.16
C ARG A 74 -10.94 0.36 0.01
N ALA A 75 -10.29 -0.20 -1.03
CA ALA A 75 -10.29 -1.64 -1.27
C ALA A 75 -9.51 -2.41 -0.21
N LYS A 76 -8.54 -1.77 0.43
CA LYS A 76 -7.75 -2.33 1.54
C LYS A 76 -8.61 -2.70 2.74
N TRP A 77 -9.77 -2.06 2.87
CA TRP A 77 -10.70 -2.24 3.98
C TRP A 77 -11.76 -3.32 3.75
N ARG A 78 -11.78 -3.99 2.60
CA ARG A 78 -12.78 -5.03 2.30
C ARG A 78 -12.84 -6.16 3.32
N PRO A 79 -11.70 -6.73 3.78
CA PRO A 79 -11.74 -7.74 4.83
C PRO A 79 -12.34 -7.22 6.15
N MET A 80 -12.06 -5.96 6.49
CA MET A 80 -12.63 -5.32 7.68
C MET A 80 -14.11 -5.00 7.49
N ALA A 81 -14.51 -4.48 6.32
CA ALA A 81 -15.91 -4.27 5.96
C ALA A 81 -16.74 -5.56 6.07
N ASN A 82 -16.14 -6.71 5.72
CA ASN A 82 -16.77 -8.02 5.84
C ASN A 82 -17.23 -8.35 7.27
N ILE A 83 -16.54 -7.84 8.30
CA ILE A 83 -16.94 -8.01 9.72
C ILE A 83 -18.30 -7.36 9.95
N PHE A 84 -18.45 -6.10 9.59
CA PHE A 84 -19.69 -5.34 9.77
C PHE A 84 -20.84 -5.93 8.95
N LEU A 85 -20.55 -6.31 7.71
CA LEU A 85 -21.53 -6.91 6.81
C LEU A 85 -22.05 -8.26 7.32
N GLN A 86 -21.23 -9.06 8.00
CA GLN A 86 -21.66 -10.30 8.65
C GLN A 86 -22.52 -10.03 9.90
N ASN A 87 -22.40 -8.86 10.49
CA ASN A 87 -23.24 -8.39 11.60
C ASN A 87 -24.49 -7.62 11.14
N ASN A 88 -24.89 -7.77 9.87
CA ASN A 88 -26.03 -7.12 9.25
C ASN A 88 -25.99 -5.59 9.34
N MET A 89 -24.80 -4.99 9.23
CA MET A 89 -24.61 -3.53 9.15
C MET A 89 -24.31 -3.16 7.69
N SER A 90 -24.91 -2.08 7.19
CA SER A 90 -24.51 -1.50 5.88
C SER A 90 -23.14 -0.83 6.03
N VAL A 91 -22.32 -0.87 4.99
CA VAL A 91 -20.97 -0.30 5.05
C VAL A 91 -20.71 0.60 3.85
N MET A 92 -20.11 1.75 4.09
CA MET A 92 -19.53 2.60 3.08
C MET A 92 -18.05 2.79 3.35
N THR A 93 -17.24 2.62 2.31
CA THR A 93 -15.81 3.00 2.29
C THR A 93 -15.62 4.04 1.21
N PHE A 94 -14.73 5.00 1.42
CA PHE A 94 -14.44 6.01 0.40
C PHE A 94 -12.96 6.36 0.37
N ASP A 95 -12.54 7.01 -0.69
CA ASP A 95 -11.20 7.54 -0.86
C ASP A 95 -11.23 9.05 -0.69
N TYR A 96 -10.34 9.61 0.12
CA TYR A 96 -10.16 11.06 0.23
C TYR A 96 -9.66 11.67 -1.06
N SER A 97 -9.78 12.98 -1.20
CA SER A 97 -9.20 13.70 -2.33
C SER A 97 -7.71 13.36 -2.50
N GLY A 98 -7.30 13.15 -3.75
CA GLY A 98 -5.95 12.74 -4.09
C GLY A 98 -5.57 11.30 -3.70
N GLN A 99 -6.50 10.47 -3.20
CA GLN A 99 -6.26 9.05 -2.90
C GLN A 99 -7.16 8.14 -3.72
N GLY A 100 -6.76 6.87 -3.87
CA GLY A 100 -7.55 5.83 -4.52
C GLY A 100 -8.21 6.27 -5.82
N GLY A 101 -9.53 6.18 -5.90
CA GLY A 101 -10.35 6.57 -7.05
C GLY A 101 -10.81 8.02 -7.06
N SER A 102 -10.54 8.80 -6.01
CA SER A 102 -10.98 10.18 -5.89
C SER A 102 -10.11 11.16 -6.66
N TYR A 103 -10.74 12.27 -7.10
CA TYR A 103 -10.04 13.37 -7.74
C TYR A 103 -9.33 14.26 -6.71
N GLY A 104 -8.63 15.30 -7.17
CA GLY A 104 -7.94 16.23 -6.31
C GLY A 104 -6.56 15.77 -5.88
N ARG A 105 -6.08 16.38 -4.81
CA ARG A 105 -4.73 16.16 -4.25
C ARG A 105 -4.75 16.36 -2.75
N ILE A 106 -3.90 15.65 -2.03
CA ILE A 106 -3.61 15.88 -0.62
C ILE A 106 -2.39 16.81 -0.52
N GLY A 107 -2.47 17.84 0.32
CA GLY A 107 -1.33 18.68 0.69
C GLY A 107 -0.61 18.17 1.94
N PHE A 108 0.59 18.71 2.15
CA PHE A 108 1.34 18.52 3.39
C PHE A 108 1.11 19.65 4.41
N ASP A 109 0.37 20.68 4.05
CA ASP A 109 0.16 21.84 4.91
C ASP A 109 -1.02 21.64 5.89
N ASN A 110 -0.97 22.38 6.99
CA ASN A 110 -2.01 22.33 8.01
C ASN A 110 -3.39 22.81 7.49
N ALA A 111 -3.41 23.66 6.45
CA ALA A 111 -4.65 24.17 5.88
C ALA A 111 -5.52 23.05 5.27
N LYS A 112 -4.90 21.97 4.81
CA LYS A 112 -5.61 20.82 4.23
C LYS A 112 -6.01 19.75 5.24
N THR A 113 -5.48 19.79 6.46
CA THR A 113 -5.98 18.92 7.52
C THR A 113 -7.42 19.24 7.92
N ASP A 114 -7.91 20.46 7.64
CA ASP A 114 -9.30 20.84 7.86
C ASP A 114 -10.23 20.36 6.73
N GLU A 115 -9.70 20.05 5.54
CA GLU A 115 -10.49 19.51 4.42
C GLU A 115 -10.97 18.09 4.70
N ILE A 116 -10.15 17.26 5.34
CA ILE A 116 -10.44 15.84 5.59
C ILE A 116 -11.66 15.63 6.50
N PRO A 117 -11.82 16.34 7.64
CA PRO A 117 -13.05 16.27 8.43
C PRO A 117 -14.29 16.67 7.61
N LYS A 118 -14.17 17.65 6.73
CA LYS A 118 -15.27 18.06 5.84
C LYS A 118 -15.63 16.95 4.83
N GLU A 119 -14.64 16.27 4.27
CA GLU A 119 -14.86 15.13 3.37
C GLU A 119 -15.55 13.96 4.11
N ILE A 120 -15.21 13.72 5.39
CA ILE A 120 -15.91 12.75 6.24
C ILE A 120 -17.34 13.19 6.50
N ASP A 121 -17.57 14.47 6.78
CA ASP A 121 -18.91 15.03 7.00
C ASP A 121 -19.81 14.87 5.77
N ASP A 122 -19.27 15.12 4.58
CA ASP A 122 -19.99 14.93 3.31
C ASP A 122 -20.24 13.45 3.01
N ALA A 123 -19.27 12.58 3.27
CA ALA A 123 -19.42 11.13 3.15
C ALA A 123 -20.47 10.58 4.13
N LEU A 124 -20.50 11.10 5.35
CA LEU A 124 -21.49 10.76 6.36
C LEU A 124 -22.90 11.19 5.93
N SER A 125 -23.05 12.38 5.36
CA SER A 125 -24.33 12.86 4.81
C SER A 125 -24.80 11.95 3.67
N TYR A 126 -23.88 11.64 2.75
CA TYR A 126 -24.17 10.73 1.64
C TYR A 126 -24.60 9.35 2.11
N LEU A 127 -23.90 8.77 3.12
CA LEU A 127 -24.26 7.47 3.69
C LEU A 127 -25.66 7.51 4.34
N HIS A 128 -25.97 8.56 5.11
CA HIS A 128 -27.29 8.76 5.67
C HIS A 128 -28.38 8.78 4.59
N ASP A 129 -28.17 9.55 3.53
CA ASP A 129 -29.14 9.71 2.45
C ASP A 129 -29.40 8.41 1.68
N VAL A 130 -28.35 7.63 1.38
CA VAL A 130 -28.49 6.37 0.61
C VAL A 130 -28.99 5.20 1.44
N SER A 131 -28.71 5.19 2.76
CA SER A 131 -29.12 4.10 3.66
C SER A 131 -30.40 4.38 4.41
N SER A 132 -30.81 5.64 4.54
CA SER A 132 -31.90 6.13 5.40
C SER A 132 -31.72 5.75 6.89
N ILE A 133 -30.49 5.44 7.32
CA ILE A 133 -30.14 5.11 8.70
C ILE A 133 -29.84 6.41 9.45
N ALA A 134 -30.42 6.59 10.63
CA ALA A 134 -30.22 7.78 11.45
C ALA A 134 -28.74 7.93 11.90
N TYR A 135 -28.29 9.18 12.08
CA TYR A 135 -26.87 9.46 12.39
C TYR A 135 -26.38 8.81 13.67
N ASP A 136 -27.22 8.65 14.70
CA ASP A 136 -26.89 7.96 15.94
C ASP A 136 -26.71 6.45 15.79
N HIS A 137 -27.19 5.88 14.70
CA HIS A 137 -26.99 4.50 14.28
C HIS A 137 -25.87 4.35 13.22
N ILE A 138 -25.17 5.44 12.87
CA ILE A 138 -23.98 5.37 12.02
C ILE A 138 -22.74 5.33 12.91
N VAL A 139 -21.88 4.34 12.66
CA VAL A 139 -20.59 4.17 13.32
C VAL A 139 -19.50 4.74 12.40
N LEU A 140 -18.68 5.64 12.91
CA LEU A 140 -17.48 6.09 12.21
C LEU A 140 -16.33 5.15 12.53
N MET A 141 -15.66 4.61 11.51
CA MET A 141 -14.47 3.81 11.69
C MET A 141 -13.29 4.49 10.99
N GLY A 142 -12.23 4.79 11.73
CA GLY A 142 -11.06 5.50 11.20
C GLY A 142 -9.74 4.84 11.51
N HIS A 143 -8.78 4.98 10.60
CA HIS A 143 -7.41 4.52 10.79
C HIS A 143 -6.44 5.68 10.57
N SER A 144 -5.44 5.83 11.44
CA SER A 144 -4.38 6.82 11.26
C SER A 144 -4.94 8.22 11.03
N MET A 145 -4.63 8.84 9.90
CA MET A 145 -5.19 10.13 9.46
C MET A 145 -6.73 10.17 9.53
N GLY A 146 -7.42 9.11 9.08
CA GLY A 146 -8.88 9.03 9.14
C GLY A 146 -9.40 8.98 10.59
N GLY A 147 -8.70 8.28 11.48
CA GLY A 147 -9.03 8.25 12.92
C GLY A 147 -8.87 9.61 13.57
N ARG A 148 -7.80 10.32 13.26
CA ARG A 148 -7.58 11.69 13.72
C ARG A 148 -8.66 12.64 13.19
N ALA A 149 -8.98 12.55 11.91
CA ALA A 149 -9.98 13.41 11.29
C ALA A 149 -11.39 13.21 11.90
N ILE A 150 -11.72 11.99 12.33
CA ILE A 150 -12.96 11.70 13.07
C ILE A 150 -12.95 12.41 14.44
N LEU A 151 -11.85 12.36 15.18
CA LEU A 151 -11.74 13.09 16.46
C LEU A 151 -11.84 14.60 16.26
N ARG A 152 -11.25 15.14 15.20
CA ARG A 152 -11.41 16.55 14.82
C ARG A 152 -12.87 16.86 14.47
N LEU A 153 -13.56 16.00 13.73
CA LEU A 153 -14.98 16.16 13.41
C LEU A 153 -15.85 16.21 14.68
N PHE A 154 -15.59 15.35 15.66
CA PHE A 154 -16.26 15.40 16.96
C PHE A 154 -16.00 16.74 17.70
N TYR A 155 -14.75 17.23 17.64
CA TYR A 155 -14.40 18.52 18.20
C TYR A 155 -15.17 19.66 17.53
N ASP A 156 -15.20 19.69 16.21
CA ASP A 156 -15.91 20.71 15.42
C ASP A 156 -17.42 20.68 15.73
N TYR A 157 -18.03 19.51 15.84
CA TYR A 157 -19.44 19.35 16.19
C TYR A 157 -19.79 19.81 17.61
N ASN A 158 -18.92 19.62 18.57
CA ASN A 158 -19.25 19.77 19.98
C ASN A 158 -18.64 21.01 20.63
N ILE A 159 -17.61 21.62 20.04
CA ILE A 159 -16.87 22.74 20.62
C ILE A 159 -16.82 23.94 19.69
N GLU A 160 -16.42 23.77 18.42
CA GLU A 160 -16.23 24.86 17.45
C GLU A 160 -17.46 25.12 16.56
N SER A 161 -18.59 24.53 16.86
CA SER A 161 -19.81 24.60 16.04
C SER A 161 -20.31 26.03 15.68
N ALA A 162 -19.83 27.07 16.37
CA ALA A 162 -20.15 28.46 16.06
C ALA A 162 -19.32 29.05 14.91
N ASP A 163 -18.13 28.54 14.64
CA ASP A 163 -17.18 29.07 13.65
C ASP A 163 -17.03 28.16 12.41
N THR A 164 -17.59 26.95 12.43
CA THR A 164 -17.51 25.99 11.33
C THR A 164 -18.77 25.98 10.47
N THR A 165 -18.60 25.76 9.18
CA THR A 165 -19.72 25.54 8.23
C THR A 165 -20.38 24.16 8.42
N LEU A 166 -19.89 23.36 9.39
CA LEU A 166 -20.38 22.02 9.65
C LEU A 166 -21.61 22.05 10.57
N GLN A 167 -22.69 21.45 10.10
CA GLN A 167 -23.87 21.23 10.94
C GLN A 167 -23.67 20.00 11.81
N LYS A 168 -23.83 20.13 13.12
CA LYS A 168 -23.73 19.03 14.06
C LYS A 168 -24.66 17.89 13.68
N LYS A 169 -24.09 16.69 13.52
CA LYS A 169 -24.80 15.42 13.35
C LYS A 169 -24.67 14.59 14.63
N ASN A 170 -25.75 13.92 15.02
CA ASN A 170 -25.77 13.15 16.28
C ASN A 170 -25.11 11.76 16.12
N VAL A 171 -23.83 11.74 15.70
CA VAL A 171 -23.05 10.50 15.67
C VAL A 171 -22.55 10.18 17.07
N GLN A 172 -22.77 8.94 17.52
CA GLN A 172 -22.46 8.56 18.91
C GLN A 172 -21.33 7.54 19.03
N ASN A 173 -20.95 6.84 17.96
CA ASN A 173 -20.01 5.73 18.04
C ASN A 173 -18.86 5.89 17.05
N ALA A 174 -17.61 5.73 17.53
CA ALA A 174 -16.44 5.69 16.67
C ALA A 174 -15.48 4.57 17.08
N ILE A 175 -14.94 3.85 16.08
CA ILE A 175 -13.91 2.82 16.19
C ILE A 175 -12.65 3.36 15.53
N LEU A 176 -11.59 3.58 16.30
CA LEU A 176 -10.40 4.28 15.85
C LEU A 176 -9.17 3.38 15.98
N PHE A 177 -8.48 3.17 14.87
CA PHE A 177 -7.21 2.42 14.80
C PHE A 177 -6.07 3.40 14.71
N SER A 178 -5.22 3.45 15.73
CA SER A 178 -4.01 4.28 15.78
C SER A 178 -4.23 5.65 15.16
N PRO A 179 -5.19 6.46 15.66
CA PRO A 179 -5.40 7.81 15.15
C PRO A 179 -4.10 8.60 15.24
N GLU A 180 -3.70 9.23 14.15
CA GLU A 180 -2.44 9.94 14.08
C GLU A 180 -2.48 11.19 14.96
N VAL A 181 -1.49 11.32 15.85
CA VAL A 181 -1.46 12.40 16.84
C VAL A 181 -0.90 13.68 16.25
N ASN A 182 0.00 13.58 15.25
CA ASN A 182 0.77 14.73 14.82
C ASN A 182 1.22 14.69 13.35
N TYR A 183 0.27 14.89 12.42
CA TYR A 183 0.58 14.84 10.98
C TYR A 183 1.55 15.96 10.54
N ALA A 184 1.38 17.17 11.06
CA ALA A 184 2.23 18.31 10.69
C ALA A 184 3.62 18.27 11.34
N HIS A 185 3.72 17.76 12.56
CA HIS A 185 4.98 17.66 13.28
C HIS A 185 5.81 16.44 12.90
N ASN A 186 5.22 15.32 12.51
CA ASN A 186 5.99 14.15 12.04
C ASN A 186 6.84 14.45 10.81
N ALA A 187 6.42 15.39 9.96
CA ALA A 187 7.24 15.84 8.83
C ALA A 187 8.42 16.78 9.23
N GLN A 188 8.31 17.48 10.36
CA GLN A 188 9.30 18.48 10.80
C GLN A 188 10.00 18.15 12.12
N ALA A 189 9.36 17.43 13.03
CA ALA A 189 9.83 17.26 14.41
C ALA A 189 10.59 15.96 14.68
N SER A 190 10.68 15.08 13.74
CA SER A 190 11.17 13.71 13.95
C SER A 190 12.62 13.58 14.40
N LEU A 191 13.45 14.62 14.28
CA LEU A 191 14.84 14.57 14.72
C LEU A 191 15.18 15.51 15.89
N PHE A 192 14.39 16.57 16.16
CA PHE A 192 14.90 17.65 17.03
C PHE A 192 13.90 18.36 17.96
N ALA A 193 12.63 18.03 17.98
CA ALA A 193 11.70 18.74 18.85
C ALA A 193 10.59 17.85 19.43
N SER A 194 10.64 17.62 20.72
CA SER A 194 9.46 17.26 21.51
C SER A 194 8.76 18.56 21.91
N THR A 195 7.75 18.99 21.19
CA THR A 195 6.86 20.02 21.70
C THR A 195 5.74 19.34 22.47
N ASP A 196 5.91 19.24 23.77
CA ASP A 196 4.87 18.88 24.74
C ASP A 196 3.97 20.09 25.05
N ASP A 197 3.87 21.08 24.17
CA ASP A 197 3.00 22.22 24.38
C ASP A 197 1.55 21.79 24.25
N GLU A 198 0.88 21.72 25.39
CA GLU A 198 -0.51 21.28 25.51
C GLU A 198 -1.50 22.19 24.78
N ASN A 199 -1.07 23.41 24.39
CA ASN A 199 -1.89 24.38 23.69
C ASN A 199 -1.74 24.31 22.18
N GLU A 200 -0.76 23.54 21.66
CA GLU A 200 -0.57 23.37 20.22
C GLU A 200 -1.47 22.29 19.65
N TYR A 201 -1.90 22.53 18.42
CA TYR A 201 -2.56 21.53 17.58
C TYR A 201 -1.65 20.27 17.44
N PRO A 202 -2.16 19.03 17.62
CA PRO A 202 -3.57 18.61 17.62
C PRO A 202 -4.18 18.41 19.01
N TRP A 203 -3.47 18.65 20.10
CA TRP A 203 -3.88 18.27 21.44
C TRP A 203 -5.16 18.94 21.91
N LYS A 204 -5.46 20.15 21.43
CA LYS A 204 -6.73 20.82 21.71
C LYS A 204 -7.94 20.03 21.25
N ASP A 205 -7.82 19.25 20.17
CA ASP A 205 -8.89 18.46 19.59
C ASP A 205 -9.27 17.26 20.47
N TYR A 206 -8.36 16.82 21.33
CA TYR A 206 -8.56 15.71 22.25
C TYR A 206 -9.16 16.14 23.59
N SER A 207 -10.10 17.08 23.57
CA SER A 207 -10.84 17.52 24.75
C SER A 207 -11.90 16.51 25.18
N PRO A 208 -12.11 16.29 26.49
CA PRO A 208 -13.22 15.43 26.97
C PRO A 208 -14.58 15.86 26.46
N LYS A 209 -14.79 17.18 26.29
CA LYS A 209 -16.04 17.74 25.77
C LYS A 209 -16.24 17.42 24.27
N ALA A 210 -15.16 17.20 23.50
CA ALA A 210 -15.25 16.85 22.09
C ALA A 210 -16.05 15.57 21.87
N ILE A 211 -15.94 14.61 22.78
CA ILE A 211 -16.61 13.30 22.70
C ILE A 211 -17.83 13.21 23.65
N GLN A 212 -18.47 14.33 23.99
CA GLN A 212 -19.63 14.32 24.86
C GLN A 212 -20.74 13.38 24.36
N ASN A 213 -21.27 12.53 25.25
CA ASN A 213 -22.31 11.53 24.96
C ASN A 213 -21.95 10.55 23.81
N SER A 214 -20.65 10.33 23.56
CA SER A 214 -20.18 9.43 22.51
C SER A 214 -19.36 8.28 23.06
N ASN A 215 -19.33 7.15 22.36
CA ASN A 215 -18.54 5.98 22.68
C ASN A 215 -17.36 5.91 21.70
N ILE A 216 -16.13 5.99 22.20
CA ILE A 216 -14.90 5.91 21.41
C ILE A 216 -14.17 4.60 21.74
N TYR A 217 -14.04 3.74 20.75
CA TYR A 217 -13.26 2.51 20.81
C TYR A 217 -11.91 2.78 20.16
N LEU A 218 -10.87 2.87 20.97
CA LEU A 218 -9.54 3.31 20.56
C LEU A 218 -8.55 2.15 20.62
N TYR A 219 -8.01 1.77 19.47
CA TYR A 219 -7.15 0.60 19.35
C TYR A 219 -5.78 0.96 18.79
N GLY A 220 -4.74 0.39 19.38
CA GLY A 220 -3.35 0.56 18.99
C GLY A 220 -2.56 -0.73 19.03
N SER A 221 -1.24 -0.65 18.81
CA SER A 221 -0.35 -1.80 18.87
C SER A 221 1.04 -1.43 19.38
N THR A 222 1.67 -2.35 20.12
CA THR A 222 3.04 -2.19 20.63
C THR A 222 4.12 -2.18 19.54
N ALA A 223 3.82 -2.72 18.35
CA ALA A 223 4.73 -2.72 17.21
C ALA A 223 4.33 -1.73 16.12
N ASP A 224 3.42 -0.81 16.41
CA ASP A 224 3.03 0.24 15.48
C ASP A 224 4.25 1.14 15.18
N ASP A 225 4.62 1.21 13.91
CA ASP A 225 5.80 1.96 13.43
C ASP A 225 5.48 3.42 13.05
N VAL A 226 4.26 3.89 13.38
CA VAL A 226 3.76 5.25 13.10
C VAL A 226 3.24 5.93 14.35
N VAL A 227 2.32 5.28 15.06
CA VAL A 227 1.66 5.80 16.25
C VAL A 227 1.94 4.85 17.40
N SER A 228 2.73 5.29 18.37
CA SER A 228 3.11 4.43 19.49
C SER A 228 1.91 4.07 20.36
N ASP A 229 1.97 2.94 21.06
CA ASP A 229 1.00 2.58 22.11
C ASP A 229 0.92 3.66 23.20
N TYR A 230 2.03 4.31 23.49
CA TYR A 230 2.08 5.45 24.42
C TYR A 230 1.21 6.63 23.95
N ASP A 231 1.23 6.95 22.65
CA ASP A 231 0.38 8.02 22.10
C ASP A 231 -1.10 7.68 22.23
N ILE A 232 -1.48 6.41 22.04
CA ILE A 232 -2.85 5.91 22.23
C ILE A 232 -3.28 6.11 23.68
N LEU A 233 -2.42 5.77 24.63
CA LEU A 233 -2.71 5.95 26.06
C LEU A 233 -2.84 7.45 26.41
N ARG A 234 -1.98 8.33 25.87
CA ARG A 234 -2.09 9.78 26.06
C ARG A 234 -3.38 10.37 25.50
N ILE A 235 -3.78 9.97 24.29
CA ILE A 235 -5.09 10.37 23.72
C ILE A 235 -6.21 9.97 24.68
N SER A 236 -6.17 8.73 25.16
CA SER A 236 -7.20 8.19 26.07
C SER A 236 -7.25 8.95 27.40
N GLU A 237 -6.10 9.28 27.97
CA GLU A 237 -5.99 10.09 29.19
C GLU A 237 -6.62 11.47 28.99
N ARG A 238 -6.34 12.14 27.87
CA ARG A 238 -6.94 13.45 27.58
C ARG A 238 -8.44 13.36 27.36
N LEU A 239 -8.91 12.43 26.54
CA LEU A 239 -10.35 12.25 26.28
C LEU A 239 -11.13 11.83 27.53
N SER A 240 -10.49 11.17 28.49
CA SER A 240 -11.09 10.78 29.78
C SER A 240 -11.07 11.86 30.84
N GLY A 241 -10.48 13.03 30.58
CA GLY A 241 -10.36 14.12 31.54
C GLY A 241 -9.25 13.91 32.56
N GLY A 242 -8.10 13.38 32.15
CA GLY A 242 -6.90 13.23 32.98
C GLY A 242 -6.91 11.98 33.86
N LYS A 243 -7.71 10.97 33.55
CA LYS A 243 -7.62 9.67 34.23
C LYS A 243 -6.36 8.94 33.75
N ALA A 244 -5.33 8.95 34.61
CA ALA A 244 -4.05 8.33 34.31
C ALA A 244 -4.21 6.84 33.98
N ILE A 245 -3.56 6.42 32.91
CA ILE A 245 -3.52 5.04 32.46
C ILE A 245 -2.12 4.50 32.74
N GLU A 246 -2.06 3.34 33.39
CA GLU A 246 -0.78 2.68 33.65
C GLU A 246 -0.09 2.33 32.32
N ARG A 247 1.20 2.72 32.23
CA ARG A 247 2.04 2.36 31.07
C ARG A 247 2.14 0.83 30.97
N GLY A 248 1.78 0.31 29.81
CA GLY A 248 1.72 -1.13 29.55
C GLY A 248 0.33 -1.76 29.76
N ALA A 249 -0.68 -0.95 30.10
CA ALA A 249 -2.06 -1.42 30.08
C ALA A 249 -2.48 -1.84 28.66
N THR A 250 -3.01 -3.04 28.52
CA THR A 250 -3.49 -3.58 27.23
C THR A 250 -4.97 -3.33 27.01
N GLN A 251 -5.72 -3.04 28.07
CA GLN A 251 -7.15 -2.70 28.04
C GLN A 251 -7.44 -1.64 29.09
N PHE A 252 -8.33 -0.72 28.74
CA PHE A 252 -8.74 0.36 29.63
C PHE A 252 -10.12 0.85 29.22
N GLU A 253 -10.95 1.16 30.21
CA GLU A 253 -12.26 1.79 30.03
C GLU A 253 -12.41 2.98 30.98
N ALA A 254 -12.91 4.09 30.44
CA ALA A 254 -13.21 5.26 31.23
C ALA A 254 -14.46 5.97 30.72
N GLN A 255 -15.10 6.74 31.62
CA GLN A 255 -16.13 7.69 31.27
C GLN A 255 -15.69 9.08 31.76
N ASN A 256 -15.80 10.08 30.90
CA ASN A 256 -15.49 11.47 31.23
C ASN A 256 -16.73 12.18 31.86
N GLU A 257 -16.54 13.38 32.35
CA GLU A 257 -17.59 14.19 33.02
C GLU A 257 -18.70 14.64 32.04
N TYR A 258 -18.47 14.60 30.73
CA TYR A 258 -19.45 14.96 29.70
C TYR A 258 -20.22 13.74 29.17
N GLY A 259 -20.13 12.58 29.83
CA GLY A 259 -20.80 11.36 29.42
C GLY A 259 -20.14 10.58 28.30
N GLY A 260 -19.01 11.04 27.78
CA GLY A 260 -18.22 10.33 26.77
C GLY A 260 -17.54 9.10 27.35
N LYS A 261 -17.63 7.97 26.67
CA LYS A 261 -16.99 6.69 27.05
C LYS A 261 -15.84 6.37 26.15
N ILE A 262 -14.73 5.92 26.72
CA ILE A 262 -13.53 5.51 26.00
C ILE A 262 -13.22 4.07 26.37
N SER A 263 -13.09 3.20 25.36
CA SER A 263 -12.63 1.82 25.51
C SER A 263 -11.35 1.65 24.70
N VAL A 264 -10.26 1.27 25.35
CA VAL A 264 -8.92 1.13 24.74
C VAL A 264 -8.54 -0.34 24.63
N GLY A 265 -7.89 -0.72 23.55
CA GLY A 265 -7.25 -2.01 23.36
C GLY A 265 -5.90 -1.87 22.67
N ILE A 266 -4.85 -2.49 23.22
CA ILE A 266 -3.50 -2.51 22.66
C ILE A 266 -3.17 -3.94 22.22
N ALA A 267 -2.95 -4.12 20.92
CA ALA A 267 -2.53 -5.38 20.33
C ALA A 267 -1.00 -5.55 20.43
N GLU A 268 -0.52 -6.77 20.52
CA GLU A 268 0.91 -7.06 20.44
C GLU A 268 1.35 -7.33 19.00
N GLY A 269 2.49 -6.75 18.59
CA GLY A 269 3.24 -7.17 17.40
C GLY A 269 2.60 -6.83 16.04
N VAL A 270 1.65 -5.89 15.97
CA VAL A 270 0.98 -5.51 14.72
C VAL A 270 1.51 -4.18 14.20
N LEU A 271 2.11 -4.19 13.02
CA LEU A 271 2.55 -2.96 12.36
C LEU A 271 1.37 -2.10 11.90
N HIS A 272 1.56 -0.78 11.84
CA HIS A 272 0.54 0.21 11.45
C HIS A 272 -0.21 -0.16 10.17
N SER A 273 0.53 -0.46 9.11
CA SER A 273 -0.04 -0.78 7.79
C SER A 273 -0.76 -2.13 7.72
N TYR A 274 -0.74 -2.95 8.78
CA TYR A 274 -1.34 -4.30 8.81
C TYR A 274 -2.52 -4.41 9.78
N GLN A 275 -2.85 -3.35 10.50
CA GLN A 275 -3.95 -3.35 11.49
C GLN A 275 -5.29 -3.77 10.87
N MET A 276 -5.60 -3.31 9.66
CA MET A 276 -6.83 -3.65 8.95
C MET A 276 -6.95 -5.12 8.54
N TRP A 277 -5.87 -5.90 8.65
CA TRP A 277 -5.84 -7.34 8.36
C TRP A 277 -5.51 -8.19 9.58
N SER A 278 -5.37 -7.57 10.75
CA SER A 278 -5.03 -8.26 11.99
C SER A 278 -6.25 -8.99 12.60
N PRO A 279 -6.11 -10.29 12.94
CA PRO A 279 -7.14 -11.01 13.71
C PRO A 279 -7.44 -10.36 15.06
N THR A 280 -6.42 -9.80 15.73
CA THR A 280 -6.60 -9.10 17.01
C THR A 280 -7.46 -7.85 16.85
N PHE A 281 -7.17 -7.02 15.83
CA PHE A 281 -8.00 -5.86 15.53
C PHE A 281 -9.41 -6.25 15.08
N ALA A 282 -9.55 -7.35 14.34
CA ALA A 282 -10.87 -7.91 14.01
C ALA A 282 -11.65 -8.33 15.25
N SER A 283 -10.97 -8.88 16.27
CA SER A 283 -11.58 -9.19 17.56
C SER A 283 -12.01 -7.91 18.31
N PHE A 284 -11.18 -6.88 18.32
CA PHE A 284 -11.52 -5.58 18.89
C PHE A 284 -12.79 -4.98 18.25
N VAL A 285 -12.86 -5.02 16.92
CA VAL A 285 -14.05 -4.55 16.18
C VAL A 285 -15.29 -5.38 16.53
N SER A 286 -15.14 -6.71 16.63
CA SER A 286 -16.24 -7.59 17.01
C SER A 286 -16.78 -7.27 18.41
N ASN A 287 -15.89 -6.95 19.35
CA ASN A 287 -16.27 -6.55 20.71
C ASN A 287 -16.95 -5.17 20.72
N ALA A 288 -16.44 -4.22 19.94
CA ALA A 288 -17.07 -2.91 19.78
C ALA A 288 -18.47 -3.03 19.17
N ILE A 289 -18.66 -3.85 18.14
CA ILE A 289 -19.97 -4.13 17.53
C ILE A 289 -20.92 -4.70 18.60
N ALA A 290 -20.47 -5.67 19.39
CA ALA A 290 -21.30 -6.25 20.45
C ALA A 290 -21.71 -5.21 21.48
N SER A 291 -20.81 -4.30 21.86
CA SER A 291 -21.12 -3.20 22.79
C SER A 291 -22.11 -2.19 22.20
N ILE A 292 -21.94 -1.83 20.90
CA ILE A 292 -22.81 -0.85 20.21
C ILE A 292 -24.22 -1.41 19.97
N THR A 293 -24.30 -2.66 19.51
CA THR A 293 -25.58 -3.25 19.08
C THR A 293 -26.32 -4.01 20.19
N GLY A 294 -25.62 -4.30 21.30
CA GLY A 294 -26.14 -5.19 22.35
C GLY A 294 -26.25 -6.67 21.92
N LYS A 295 -25.71 -7.05 20.76
CA LYS A 295 -25.75 -8.40 20.19
C LYS A 295 -24.35 -8.95 20.01
N ALA A 296 -24.11 -10.21 20.36
CA ALA A 296 -22.80 -10.85 20.09
C ALA A 296 -22.47 -10.82 18.60
N SER A 297 -21.22 -10.50 18.27
CA SER A 297 -20.77 -10.50 16.89
C SER A 297 -20.84 -11.90 16.29
N SER A 298 -21.37 -12.00 15.08
CA SER A 298 -21.42 -13.23 14.30
C SER A 298 -20.09 -13.54 13.59
N TYR A 299 -19.15 -12.58 13.54
CA TYR A 299 -17.88 -12.72 12.86
C TYR A 299 -16.85 -13.49 13.70
N GLN A 300 -16.17 -14.44 13.06
CA GLN A 300 -15.04 -15.15 13.66
C GLN A 300 -13.73 -14.46 13.31
N SER A 301 -13.10 -13.81 14.27
CA SER A 301 -11.88 -13.01 14.08
C SER A 301 -10.72 -13.78 13.41
N GLY A 302 -10.61 -15.07 13.65
CA GLY A 302 -9.62 -15.94 12.99
C GLY A 302 -9.73 -15.98 11.46
N THR A 303 -10.90 -15.66 10.90
CA THR A 303 -11.11 -15.57 9.44
C THR A 303 -10.25 -14.48 8.81
N MET A 304 -9.87 -13.45 9.56
CA MET A 304 -8.95 -12.40 9.07
C MET A 304 -7.58 -12.96 8.66
N SER A 305 -7.09 -14.02 9.30
CA SER A 305 -5.84 -14.69 8.93
C SER A 305 -5.85 -15.23 7.50
N PHE A 306 -7.02 -15.44 6.92
CA PHE A 306 -7.14 -15.92 5.53
C PHE A 306 -6.61 -14.91 4.52
N VAL A 307 -6.51 -13.63 4.85
CA VAL A 307 -5.83 -12.63 4.03
C VAL A 307 -4.37 -13.04 3.80
N TYR A 308 -3.64 -13.35 4.87
CA TYR A 308 -2.23 -13.77 4.79
C TYR A 308 -2.06 -15.12 4.10
N LEU A 309 -2.94 -16.08 4.39
CA LEU A 309 -2.94 -17.37 3.70
C LEU A 309 -3.20 -17.22 2.22
N SER A 310 -4.13 -16.33 1.82
CA SER A 310 -4.38 -16.01 0.43
C SER A 310 -3.11 -15.50 -0.27
N TRP A 311 -2.39 -14.57 0.32
CA TRP A 311 -1.14 -14.05 -0.24
C TRP A 311 -0.04 -15.12 -0.31
N ALA A 312 0.16 -15.86 0.78
CA ALA A 312 1.20 -16.90 0.85
C ALA A 312 0.99 -17.99 -0.21
N PHE A 313 -0.23 -18.54 -0.29
CA PHE A 313 -0.56 -19.56 -1.29
C PHE A 313 -0.58 -18.98 -2.71
N GLY A 314 -1.00 -17.73 -2.88
CA GLY A 314 -0.99 -17.05 -4.17
C GLY A 314 0.42 -16.88 -4.72
N LEU A 315 1.34 -16.34 -3.92
CA LEU A 315 2.74 -16.19 -4.29
C LEU A 315 3.41 -17.54 -4.55
N ALA A 316 3.26 -18.50 -3.63
CA ALA A 316 3.81 -19.85 -3.79
C ALA A 316 3.29 -20.50 -5.08
N GLY A 317 2.00 -20.38 -5.37
CA GLY A 317 1.37 -20.90 -6.58
C GLY A 317 1.94 -20.29 -7.84
N VAL A 318 2.04 -18.96 -7.91
CA VAL A 318 2.64 -18.25 -9.05
C VAL A 318 4.09 -18.67 -9.26
N PHE A 319 4.89 -18.76 -8.18
CA PHE A 319 6.28 -19.21 -8.26
C PHE A 319 6.41 -20.62 -8.81
N LEU A 320 5.62 -21.57 -8.30
CA LEU A 320 5.65 -22.96 -8.75
C LEU A 320 5.24 -23.09 -10.22
N VAL A 321 4.21 -22.37 -10.65
CA VAL A 321 3.78 -22.33 -12.05
C VAL A 321 4.89 -21.76 -12.94
N LEU A 322 5.42 -20.59 -12.63
CA LEU A 322 6.49 -19.95 -13.40
C LEU A 322 7.75 -20.83 -13.44
N PHE A 323 8.12 -21.44 -12.30
CA PHE A 323 9.27 -22.33 -12.22
C PHE A 323 9.08 -23.56 -13.10
N SER A 324 7.93 -24.24 -12.97
CA SER A 324 7.62 -25.44 -13.79
C SER A 324 7.65 -25.13 -15.30
N LEU A 325 7.10 -24.00 -15.67
CA LEU A 325 7.06 -23.55 -17.07
C LEU A 325 8.45 -23.17 -17.60
N ASN A 326 9.29 -22.56 -16.77
CA ASN A 326 10.68 -22.23 -17.14
C ASN A 326 11.55 -23.46 -17.42
N LEU A 327 11.17 -24.64 -16.93
CA LEU A 327 11.81 -25.91 -17.26
C LEU A 327 11.43 -26.48 -18.63
N VAL A 328 10.39 -25.93 -19.27
CA VAL A 328 9.98 -26.31 -20.63
C VAL A 328 10.87 -25.59 -21.64
N PRO A 329 11.52 -26.30 -22.57
CA PRO A 329 12.33 -25.69 -23.61
C PRO A 329 11.55 -24.68 -24.47
N ILE A 330 12.24 -23.64 -24.90
CA ILE A 330 11.71 -22.66 -25.88
C ILE A 330 12.27 -23.02 -27.27
N THR A 331 11.41 -22.81 -28.28
CA THR A 331 11.81 -22.97 -29.67
C THR A 331 12.15 -21.58 -30.24
N LEU A 332 13.42 -21.35 -30.49
CA LEU A 332 13.89 -20.14 -31.15
C LEU A 332 13.62 -20.22 -32.66
N LYS A 333 13.57 -19.07 -33.31
CA LYS A 333 13.59 -19.00 -34.78
C LYS A 333 14.95 -19.41 -35.29
N GLU A 334 14.99 -19.87 -36.53
CA GLU A 334 16.24 -20.24 -37.21
C GLU A 334 17.23 -19.06 -37.24
N GLY A 335 18.49 -19.33 -36.89
CA GLY A 335 19.53 -18.32 -36.78
C GLY A 335 19.53 -17.44 -35.53
N GLU A 336 18.61 -17.64 -34.60
CA GLU A 336 18.57 -16.91 -33.35
C GLU A 336 19.26 -17.67 -32.21
N ALA A 337 20.11 -16.95 -31.46
CA ALA A 337 20.76 -17.47 -30.25
C ALA A 337 19.96 -17.17 -28.97
N PRO A 338 20.15 -17.96 -27.91
CA PRO A 338 19.59 -17.65 -26.59
C PRO A 338 20.07 -16.28 -26.12
N ILE A 339 19.16 -15.51 -25.52
CA ILE A 339 19.45 -14.14 -25.07
C ILE A 339 20.61 -14.09 -24.06
N GLU A 340 20.79 -15.16 -23.30
CA GLU A 340 21.84 -15.31 -22.27
C GLU A 340 23.27 -15.35 -22.86
N GLU A 341 23.42 -15.68 -24.14
CA GLU A 341 24.73 -15.72 -24.82
C GLU A 341 25.18 -14.32 -25.28
N ASN A 342 24.22 -13.42 -25.54
CA ASN A 342 24.47 -12.07 -26.03
C ASN A 342 24.63 -11.05 -24.89
N VAL A 343 25.59 -11.29 -23.99
CA VAL A 343 25.92 -10.38 -22.89
C VAL A 343 27.43 -10.24 -22.73
N PRO A 344 27.92 -9.12 -22.15
CA PRO A 344 29.31 -8.97 -21.75
C PRO A 344 29.77 -10.12 -20.86
N GLU A 345 31.07 -10.35 -20.82
CA GLU A 345 31.66 -11.36 -19.93
C GLU A 345 32.19 -10.72 -18.66
N ILE A 346 31.99 -11.39 -17.53
CA ILE A 346 32.62 -10.98 -16.26
C ILE A 346 34.07 -11.50 -16.29
N THR A 347 35.01 -10.60 -16.23
CA THR A 347 36.45 -10.89 -16.23
C THR A 347 37.03 -10.91 -14.81
N ASP A 348 36.40 -10.18 -13.87
CA ASP A 348 36.73 -10.14 -12.45
C ASP A 348 35.47 -9.92 -11.61
N GLU A 349 35.06 -10.94 -10.86
CA GLU A 349 33.84 -10.92 -10.04
C GLU A 349 33.88 -9.85 -8.94
N LYS A 350 35.05 -9.64 -8.30
CA LYS A 350 35.20 -8.65 -7.23
C LYS A 350 35.10 -7.24 -7.78
N ALA A 351 35.81 -6.96 -8.88
CA ALA A 351 35.77 -5.67 -9.56
C ALA A 351 34.35 -5.36 -10.10
N PHE A 352 33.64 -6.38 -10.59
CA PHE A 352 32.25 -6.26 -11.03
C PHE A 352 31.31 -5.84 -9.88
N LEU A 353 31.37 -6.52 -8.72
CA LEU A 353 30.54 -6.22 -7.56
C LEU A 353 30.87 -4.84 -6.97
N LEU A 354 32.16 -4.55 -6.76
CA LEU A 354 32.59 -3.26 -6.21
C LEU A 354 32.13 -2.10 -7.08
N ARG A 355 32.27 -2.25 -8.38
CA ARG A 355 31.88 -1.21 -9.31
C ARG A 355 30.38 -1.03 -9.40
N LYS A 356 29.62 -2.11 -9.32
CA LYS A 356 28.16 -2.04 -9.21
C LYS A 356 27.76 -1.24 -7.97
N LEU A 357 28.37 -1.51 -6.82
CA LEU A 357 28.12 -0.76 -5.59
C LEU A 357 28.47 0.73 -5.74
N LEU A 358 29.64 1.04 -6.30
CA LEU A 358 30.09 2.43 -6.49
C LEU A 358 29.23 3.21 -7.48
N LEU A 359 28.63 2.56 -8.47
CA LEU A 359 27.75 3.23 -9.44
C LEU A 359 26.34 3.52 -8.92
N TRP A 360 25.99 2.98 -7.76
CA TRP A 360 24.77 3.42 -7.07
C TRP A 360 24.85 4.90 -6.71
N LEU A 361 26.00 5.43 -6.29
CA LEU A 361 26.12 6.83 -5.89
C LEU A 361 25.74 7.81 -7.02
N PRO A 362 26.38 7.78 -8.20
CA PRO A 362 25.97 8.63 -9.32
C PRO A 362 24.55 8.31 -9.81
N GLY A 363 24.10 7.05 -9.69
CA GLY A 363 22.73 6.66 -9.98
C GLY A 363 21.71 7.31 -9.07
N LEU A 364 21.99 7.37 -7.77
CA LEU A 364 21.15 8.05 -6.79
C LEU A 364 21.12 9.57 -7.00
N LEU A 365 22.26 10.19 -7.30
CA LEU A 365 22.31 11.63 -7.61
C LEU A 365 21.46 11.94 -8.84
N LEU A 366 21.58 11.15 -9.89
CA LEU A 366 20.76 11.30 -11.10
C LEU A 366 19.28 11.03 -10.80
N GLY A 367 18.98 10.01 -10.00
CA GLY A 367 17.63 9.71 -9.54
C GLY A 367 17.03 10.85 -8.73
N PHE A 368 17.80 11.46 -7.82
CA PHE A 368 17.38 12.63 -7.07
C PHE A 368 17.03 13.82 -7.98
N LEU A 369 17.85 14.11 -8.97
CA LEU A 369 17.56 15.17 -9.95
C LEU A 369 16.25 14.89 -10.72
N ILE A 370 16.04 13.64 -11.16
CA ILE A 370 14.80 13.24 -11.83
C ILE A 370 13.60 13.40 -10.87
N CYS A 371 13.78 13.03 -9.60
CA CYS A 371 12.75 13.17 -8.57
C CYS A 371 12.36 14.64 -8.37
N CYS A 372 13.33 15.54 -8.24
CA CYS A 372 13.07 16.98 -8.13
C CYS A 372 12.26 17.51 -9.33
N LEU A 373 12.61 17.08 -10.55
CA LEU A 373 11.86 17.46 -11.75
C LEU A 373 10.42 16.92 -11.71
N CYS A 374 10.20 15.70 -11.22
CA CYS A 374 8.87 15.12 -11.11
C CYS A 374 7.99 15.83 -10.06
N ILE A 375 8.58 16.23 -8.93
CA ILE A 375 7.85 16.87 -7.82
C ILE A 375 7.40 18.30 -8.18
N ILE A 376 8.16 19.00 -9.03
CA ILE A 376 7.84 20.36 -9.48
C ILE A 376 6.65 20.40 -10.47
N LEU A 377 6.23 19.25 -10.99
CA LEU A 377 5.12 19.22 -11.94
C LEU A 377 3.80 19.71 -11.31
N PRO A 378 3.08 20.60 -11.98
CA PRO A 378 1.92 21.31 -11.38
C PRO A 378 0.71 20.43 -11.13
N PHE A 379 0.65 19.24 -11.72
CA PHE A 379 -0.47 18.31 -11.56
C PHE A 379 -0.28 17.29 -10.43
N GLY A 380 0.80 17.42 -9.64
CA GLY A 380 1.10 16.55 -8.52
C GLY A 380 1.73 15.22 -8.89
N SER A 381 2.33 14.56 -7.90
CA SER A 381 3.06 13.31 -8.06
C SER A 381 2.72 12.29 -6.98
N PRO A 382 2.77 10.96 -7.27
CA PRO A 382 2.61 9.91 -6.26
C PRO A 382 3.80 9.89 -5.29
N VAL A 383 3.54 10.16 -4.01
CA VAL A 383 4.57 10.45 -2.99
C VAL A 383 5.59 9.35 -2.83
N MET A 384 5.14 8.13 -2.60
CA MET A 384 6.04 7.02 -2.24
C MET A 384 6.69 6.36 -3.46
N ASN A 385 6.07 6.48 -4.60
CA ASN A 385 6.46 5.77 -5.80
C ASN A 385 7.55 6.49 -6.60
N ILE A 386 7.44 7.83 -6.69
CA ILE A 386 8.33 8.65 -7.52
C ILE A 386 9.80 8.56 -7.07
N PRO A 387 10.16 8.76 -5.79
CA PRO A 387 11.54 8.65 -5.36
C PRO A 387 12.14 7.28 -5.68
N TYR A 388 11.38 6.21 -5.44
CA TYR A 388 11.83 4.86 -5.69
C TYR A 388 12.05 4.58 -7.19
N MET A 389 11.07 4.95 -8.02
CA MET A 389 11.19 4.89 -9.48
C MET A 389 12.43 5.65 -9.96
N CYS A 390 12.63 6.88 -9.47
CA CYS A 390 13.74 7.73 -9.86
C CYS A 390 15.09 7.13 -9.47
N CYS A 391 15.21 6.49 -8.31
CA CYS A 391 16.43 5.78 -7.89
C CYS A 391 16.76 4.62 -8.84
N ILE A 392 15.78 3.80 -9.21
CA ILE A 392 15.99 2.69 -10.14
C ILE A 392 16.30 3.19 -11.55
N ALA A 393 15.61 4.22 -12.02
CA ALA A 393 15.86 4.85 -13.31
C ALA A 393 17.26 5.49 -13.36
N GLY A 394 17.63 6.25 -12.33
CA GLY A 394 18.94 6.89 -12.22
C GLY A 394 20.08 5.88 -12.21
N TYR A 395 19.95 4.80 -11.44
CA TYR A 395 20.90 3.70 -11.48
C TYR A 395 21.00 3.09 -12.88
N GLY A 396 19.89 2.77 -13.52
CA GLY A 396 19.85 2.21 -14.85
C GLY A 396 20.52 3.10 -15.89
N LEU A 397 20.27 4.41 -15.85
CA LEU A 397 20.88 5.40 -16.74
C LEU A 397 22.40 5.54 -16.49
N ALA A 398 22.82 5.60 -15.22
CA ALA A 398 24.24 5.63 -14.87
C ALA A 398 24.98 4.40 -15.41
N MET A 399 24.43 3.22 -15.16
CA MET A 399 25.01 1.97 -15.66
C MET A 399 25.05 1.92 -17.19
N LEU A 400 23.99 2.34 -17.89
CA LEU A 400 23.93 2.39 -19.33
C LEU A 400 25.03 3.29 -19.92
N PHE A 401 25.26 4.45 -19.28
CA PHE A 401 26.31 5.40 -19.69
C PHE A 401 27.71 4.79 -19.56
N PHE A 402 28.00 4.16 -18.41
CA PHE A 402 29.31 3.58 -18.17
C PHE A 402 29.59 2.35 -19.04
N TYR A 403 28.59 1.50 -19.24
CA TYR A 403 28.71 0.37 -20.18
C TYR A 403 28.96 0.81 -21.63
N ARG A 404 28.26 1.85 -22.09
CA ARG A 404 28.46 2.38 -23.45
C ARG A 404 29.86 2.92 -23.66
N LYS A 405 30.48 3.53 -22.64
CA LYS A 405 31.85 4.05 -22.72
C LYS A 405 32.93 2.97 -22.55
N GLY A 406 32.56 1.69 -22.36
CA GLY A 406 33.51 0.59 -22.13
C GLY A 406 34.39 0.76 -20.90
N LYS A 407 34.00 1.65 -19.97
CA LYS A 407 34.74 1.96 -18.74
C LYS A 407 34.42 1.05 -17.58
N PHE A 408 33.77 -0.08 -17.82
CA PHE A 408 33.35 -1.00 -16.78
C PHE A 408 34.45 -2.01 -16.46
N LYS A 409 35.30 -1.76 -15.43
CA LYS A 409 36.28 -2.73 -14.96
C LYS A 409 35.56 -3.98 -14.43
N GLY A 410 36.10 -5.16 -14.66
CA GLY A 410 35.52 -6.42 -14.25
C GLY A 410 34.57 -7.05 -15.27
N SER A 411 34.35 -6.41 -16.41
CA SER A 411 33.63 -7.01 -17.54
C SER A 411 34.22 -6.58 -18.90
N SER A 412 34.06 -7.42 -19.91
CA SER A 412 34.47 -7.16 -21.27
C SER A 412 33.28 -7.30 -22.23
N GLY A 413 33.26 -6.48 -23.29
CA GLY A 413 32.21 -6.49 -24.28
C GLY A 413 31.23 -5.31 -24.19
N LYS A 414 30.34 -5.22 -25.16
CA LYS A 414 29.34 -4.14 -25.26
C LYS A 414 27.97 -4.62 -24.77
N LEU A 415 27.23 -3.72 -24.14
CA LEU A 415 25.82 -3.99 -23.81
C LEU A 415 25.01 -4.31 -25.07
N PRO A 416 24.16 -5.33 -25.01
CA PRO A 416 23.20 -5.57 -26.08
C PRO A 416 22.28 -4.34 -26.23
N LYS A 417 21.99 -3.97 -27.48
CA LYS A 417 21.02 -2.89 -27.72
C LYS A 417 19.62 -3.37 -27.43
N PRO A 418 18.80 -2.56 -26.74
CA PRO A 418 17.37 -2.87 -26.61
C PRO A 418 16.76 -3.06 -28.02
N SER A 419 15.98 -4.09 -28.19
CA SER A 419 15.34 -4.42 -29.47
C SER A 419 13.92 -4.89 -29.23
N PHE A 420 13.00 -4.53 -30.11
CA PHE A 420 11.63 -5.05 -30.14
C PHE A 420 11.49 -6.35 -30.96
N LYS A 421 12.60 -6.89 -31.47
CA LYS A 421 12.59 -8.13 -32.25
C LYS A 421 12.22 -9.32 -31.37
N ILE A 422 11.24 -10.11 -31.81
CA ILE A 422 10.82 -11.34 -31.15
C ILE A 422 11.49 -12.52 -31.86
N ALA A 423 12.38 -13.18 -31.14
CA ALA A 423 13.26 -14.25 -31.64
C ALA A 423 12.67 -15.67 -31.47
N VAL A 424 11.40 -15.79 -31.09
CA VAL A 424 10.72 -17.07 -30.86
C VAL A 424 9.54 -17.28 -31.82
N THR A 425 9.06 -18.51 -31.90
CA THR A 425 7.92 -18.85 -32.75
C THR A 425 6.62 -18.22 -32.25
N LYS A 426 5.66 -17.97 -33.15
CA LYS A 426 4.33 -17.41 -32.80
C LYS A 426 3.63 -18.23 -31.72
N LYS A 427 3.76 -19.56 -31.73
CA LYS A 427 3.17 -20.47 -30.73
C LYS A 427 3.71 -20.18 -29.33
N ASN A 428 5.04 -19.95 -29.19
CA ASN A 428 5.65 -19.59 -27.91
C ASN A 428 5.19 -18.20 -27.41
N VAL A 429 5.05 -17.22 -28.33
CA VAL A 429 4.53 -15.90 -28.01
C VAL A 429 3.11 -15.97 -27.47
N LEU A 430 2.21 -16.64 -28.20
CA LEU A 430 0.80 -16.77 -27.79
C LEU A 430 0.67 -17.54 -26.47
N GLY A 431 1.40 -18.64 -26.30
CA GLY A 431 1.41 -19.39 -25.05
C GLY A 431 1.90 -18.57 -23.86
N CYS A 432 3.00 -17.81 -24.05
CA CYS A 432 3.51 -16.93 -23.02
C CYS A 432 2.52 -15.80 -22.68
N ALA A 433 1.94 -15.15 -23.68
CA ALA A 433 0.96 -14.09 -23.47
C ALA A 433 -0.27 -14.61 -22.71
N PHE A 434 -0.81 -15.74 -23.10
CA PHE A 434 -1.97 -16.35 -22.42
C PHE A 434 -1.67 -16.68 -20.95
N ILE A 435 -0.52 -17.31 -20.68
CA ILE A 435 -0.11 -17.64 -19.31
C ILE A 435 0.13 -16.37 -18.50
N SER A 436 0.84 -15.40 -19.06
CA SER A 436 1.12 -14.14 -18.37
C SER A 436 -0.17 -13.37 -18.02
N LEU A 437 -1.11 -13.29 -18.97
CA LEU A 437 -2.42 -12.67 -18.73
C LEU A 437 -3.22 -13.42 -17.67
N GLY A 438 -3.19 -14.76 -17.68
CA GLY A 438 -3.85 -15.56 -16.64
C GLY A 438 -3.28 -15.33 -15.25
N LEU A 439 -1.94 -15.27 -15.12
CA LEU A 439 -1.29 -14.98 -13.85
C LEU A 439 -1.52 -13.54 -13.38
N ILE A 440 -1.51 -12.57 -14.30
CA ILE A 440 -1.84 -11.17 -14.00
C ILE A 440 -3.29 -11.07 -13.52
N ALA A 441 -4.24 -11.69 -14.22
CA ALA A 441 -5.64 -11.69 -13.83
C ALA A 441 -5.85 -12.32 -12.44
N PHE A 442 -5.16 -13.43 -12.16
CA PHE A 442 -5.18 -14.07 -10.85
C PHE A 442 -4.67 -13.14 -9.75
N VAL A 443 -3.47 -12.57 -9.90
CA VAL A 443 -2.90 -11.66 -8.91
C VAL A 443 -3.75 -10.40 -8.78
N TRP A 444 -4.22 -9.85 -9.90
CA TRP A 444 -5.14 -8.72 -9.91
C TRP A 444 -6.40 -9.00 -9.08
N PHE A 445 -6.98 -10.18 -9.23
CA PHE A 445 -8.15 -10.58 -8.44
C PHE A 445 -7.84 -10.61 -6.94
N ILE A 446 -6.77 -11.32 -6.52
CA ILE A 446 -6.37 -11.43 -5.11
C ILE A 446 -6.10 -10.04 -4.51
N VAL A 447 -5.32 -9.21 -5.20
CA VAL A 447 -4.96 -7.86 -4.73
C VAL A 447 -6.20 -6.96 -4.67
N LYS A 448 -7.08 -7.01 -5.67
CA LYS A 448 -8.35 -6.25 -5.67
C LYS A 448 -9.25 -6.65 -4.51
N MET A 449 -9.27 -7.92 -4.14
CA MET A 449 -10.11 -8.40 -3.04
C MET A 449 -9.57 -8.05 -1.66
N THR A 450 -8.24 -7.94 -1.52
CA THR A 450 -7.61 -7.87 -0.20
C THR A 450 -6.75 -6.63 0.06
N MET A 451 -6.32 -5.90 -0.99
CA MET A 451 -5.32 -4.82 -0.82
C MET A 451 -5.67 -3.51 -1.54
N TYR A 452 -5.88 -3.51 -2.86
CA TYR A 452 -5.92 -2.29 -3.67
C TYR A 452 -6.95 -2.34 -4.79
N ASN A 453 -7.50 -1.18 -5.11
CA ASN A 453 -8.29 -1.01 -6.32
C ASN A 453 -7.35 -0.73 -7.51
N LEU A 454 -7.05 -1.77 -8.30
CA LEU A 454 -5.97 -1.77 -9.30
C LEU A 454 -6.27 -1.00 -10.60
N ILE A 455 -7.27 -0.14 -10.64
CA ILE A 455 -7.52 0.72 -11.79
C ILE A 455 -7.12 2.14 -11.38
N PRO A 456 -5.93 2.62 -11.77
CA PRO A 456 -5.50 3.97 -11.44
C PRO A 456 -6.30 4.98 -12.29
N PRO A 457 -7.15 5.81 -11.68
CA PRO A 457 -7.85 6.86 -12.42
C PRO A 457 -6.97 8.08 -12.66
N ASN A 458 -7.31 8.87 -13.69
CA ASN A 458 -6.82 10.23 -13.87
C ASN A 458 -5.30 10.38 -14.00
N ILE A 459 -4.73 11.28 -13.21
CA ILE A 459 -3.31 11.61 -13.21
C ILE A 459 -2.41 10.39 -12.89
N ARG A 460 -2.93 9.40 -12.17
CA ARG A 460 -2.21 8.16 -11.90
C ARG A 460 -1.93 7.35 -13.17
N LEU A 461 -2.84 7.41 -14.14
CA LEU A 461 -2.63 6.77 -15.44
C LEU A 461 -1.46 7.42 -16.19
N PHE A 462 -1.35 8.76 -16.16
CA PHE A 462 -0.19 9.46 -16.70
C PHE A 462 1.09 8.97 -16.02
N TRP A 463 1.13 8.93 -14.69
CA TRP A 463 2.31 8.47 -13.96
C TRP A 463 2.65 7.01 -14.25
N LEU A 464 1.66 6.15 -14.42
CA LEU A 464 1.87 4.75 -14.81
C LEU A 464 2.63 4.66 -16.14
N PHE A 465 2.18 5.37 -17.16
CA PHE A 465 2.84 5.34 -18.46
C PHE A 465 4.18 6.07 -18.49
N PHE A 466 4.33 7.15 -17.74
CA PHE A 466 5.59 7.90 -17.64
C PHE A 466 6.65 7.13 -16.84
N ALA A 467 6.28 6.53 -15.71
CA ALA A 467 7.19 5.83 -14.82
C ALA A 467 7.66 4.47 -15.39
N THR A 468 6.81 3.79 -16.15
CA THR A 468 7.11 2.46 -16.71
C THR A 468 8.39 2.43 -17.57
N PRO A 469 8.58 3.25 -18.61
CA PRO A 469 9.79 3.21 -19.40
C PRO A 469 11.03 3.63 -18.63
N LEU A 470 10.92 4.58 -17.70
CA LEU A 470 12.04 5.03 -16.87
C LEU A 470 12.55 3.89 -15.97
N MET A 471 11.67 3.24 -15.24
CA MET A 471 12.04 2.14 -14.37
C MET A 471 12.49 0.89 -15.15
N ALA A 472 11.92 0.67 -16.35
CA ALA A 472 12.31 -0.44 -17.21
C ALA A 472 13.79 -0.38 -17.64
N ILE A 473 14.41 0.80 -17.68
CA ILE A 473 15.86 0.95 -17.93
C ILE A 473 16.67 0.23 -16.85
N GLY A 474 16.33 0.44 -15.57
CA GLY A 474 16.99 -0.23 -14.46
C GLY A 474 16.79 -1.75 -14.50
N TYR A 475 15.57 -2.21 -14.75
CA TYR A 475 15.28 -3.65 -14.88
C TYR A 475 15.99 -4.28 -16.07
N TYR A 476 16.11 -3.56 -17.21
CA TYR A 476 16.84 -4.04 -18.36
C TYR A 476 18.31 -4.28 -18.04
N ILE A 477 18.96 -3.31 -17.39
CA ILE A 477 20.36 -3.42 -16.98
C ILE A 477 20.54 -4.57 -15.97
N SER A 478 19.69 -4.65 -14.95
CA SER A 478 19.73 -5.73 -13.97
C SER A 478 19.55 -7.12 -14.61
N GLY A 479 18.69 -7.20 -15.63
CA GLY A 479 18.50 -8.44 -16.41
C GLY A 479 19.74 -8.83 -17.20
N VAL A 480 20.42 -7.86 -17.83
CA VAL A 480 21.71 -8.10 -18.52
C VAL A 480 22.77 -8.60 -17.55
N GLU A 481 22.92 -7.95 -16.39
CA GLU A 481 23.90 -8.32 -15.37
C GLU A 481 23.62 -9.70 -14.76
N GLY A 482 22.35 -10.03 -14.56
CA GLY A 482 21.94 -11.37 -14.13
C GLY A 482 22.34 -12.48 -15.13
N ASP A 483 22.19 -12.19 -16.43
CA ASP A 483 22.63 -13.12 -17.48
C ASP A 483 24.16 -13.18 -17.59
N MET A 484 24.88 -12.08 -17.32
CA MET A 484 26.35 -12.08 -17.22
C MET A 484 26.84 -13.00 -16.11
N LEU A 485 26.23 -12.93 -14.91
CA LEU A 485 26.54 -13.81 -13.77
C LEU A 485 26.29 -15.28 -14.13
N LYS A 486 25.19 -15.55 -14.82
CA LYS A 486 24.84 -16.90 -15.27
C LYS A 486 25.82 -17.43 -16.30
N LYS A 487 26.20 -16.63 -17.30
CA LYS A 487 27.20 -16.95 -18.32
C LYS A 487 28.57 -17.23 -17.70
N ALA A 488 28.99 -16.41 -16.72
CA ALA A 488 30.23 -16.58 -15.99
C ALA A 488 30.21 -17.79 -15.02
N LYS A 489 29.07 -18.45 -14.85
CA LYS A 489 28.88 -19.48 -13.81
C LYS A 489 29.35 -19.00 -12.43
N ALA A 490 29.03 -17.74 -12.12
CA ALA A 490 29.46 -17.07 -10.90
C ALA A 490 29.13 -17.89 -9.65
N LYS A 491 30.00 -17.83 -8.65
CA LYS A 491 29.78 -18.51 -7.37
C LYS A 491 28.49 -18.01 -6.71
N TRP A 492 27.82 -18.89 -5.97
CA TRP A 492 26.53 -18.58 -5.32
C TRP A 492 26.58 -17.31 -4.45
N TRP A 493 27.69 -17.09 -3.72
CA TRP A 493 27.87 -15.92 -2.87
C TRP A 493 28.03 -14.62 -3.68
N VAL A 494 28.62 -14.67 -4.89
CA VAL A 494 28.70 -13.52 -5.81
C VAL A 494 27.29 -13.13 -6.25
N THR A 495 26.48 -14.12 -6.62
CA THR A 495 25.08 -13.90 -6.99
C THR A 495 24.26 -13.38 -5.80
N LEU A 496 24.52 -13.88 -4.59
CA LEU A 496 23.88 -13.37 -3.37
C LEU A 496 24.25 -11.91 -3.12
N LEU A 497 25.55 -11.57 -3.12
CA LEU A 497 26.01 -10.18 -2.95
C LEU A 497 25.49 -9.25 -4.04
N TYR A 498 25.46 -9.72 -5.29
CA TYR A 498 24.86 -8.96 -6.39
C TYR A 498 23.40 -8.61 -6.08
N ASN A 499 22.60 -9.54 -5.63
CA ASN A 499 21.20 -9.30 -5.27
C ASN A 499 21.09 -8.38 -4.05
N LEU A 500 21.94 -8.54 -3.03
CA LEU A 500 21.98 -7.63 -1.89
C LEU A 500 22.29 -6.19 -2.31
N ILE A 501 23.24 -5.98 -3.22
CA ILE A 501 23.54 -4.66 -3.77
C ILE A 501 22.33 -4.06 -4.53
N GLN A 502 21.50 -4.87 -5.17
CA GLN A 502 20.26 -4.39 -5.79
C GLN A 502 19.28 -3.79 -4.78
N TYR A 503 19.29 -4.28 -3.54
CA TYR A 503 18.45 -3.75 -2.46
C TYR A 503 19.02 -2.50 -1.78
N VAL A 504 20.28 -2.10 -2.10
CA VAL A 504 20.87 -0.87 -1.56
C VAL A 504 20.01 0.36 -1.88
N ALA A 505 19.40 0.42 -3.06
CA ALA A 505 18.48 1.51 -3.40
C ALA A 505 17.27 1.54 -2.46
N LEU A 506 16.70 0.38 -2.16
CA LEU A 506 15.61 0.27 -1.20
C LEU A 506 16.09 0.73 0.19
N PHE A 507 17.23 0.25 0.64
CA PHE A 507 17.83 0.62 1.92
C PHE A 507 18.14 2.13 2.01
N LEU A 508 18.71 2.73 0.97
CA LEU A 508 19.00 4.17 0.94
C LEU A 508 17.73 5.02 0.85
N PHE A 509 16.71 4.54 0.17
CA PHE A 509 15.38 5.13 0.20
C PHE A 509 14.80 5.12 1.61
N VAL A 510 14.95 4.00 2.34
CA VAL A 510 14.65 3.88 3.77
C VAL A 510 15.35 4.92 4.59
N LEU A 511 16.67 4.95 4.45
CA LEU A 511 17.53 5.85 5.21
C LEU A 511 17.18 7.31 4.92
N PHE A 512 16.90 7.65 3.66
CA PHE A 512 16.45 8.98 3.26
C PHE A 512 15.16 9.37 3.98
N TYR A 513 14.16 8.50 4.02
CA TYR A 513 12.91 8.74 4.75
C TYR A 513 13.13 8.89 6.26
N LEU A 514 13.99 8.09 6.85
CA LEU A 514 14.36 8.21 8.26
C LEU A 514 15.04 9.57 8.56
N VAL A 515 15.90 10.01 7.65
CA VAL A 515 16.65 11.27 7.81
C VAL A 515 15.75 12.50 7.64
N ILE A 516 14.80 12.49 6.72
CA ILE A 516 13.85 13.61 6.53
C ILE A 516 12.68 13.58 7.51
N GLY A 517 12.66 12.61 8.42
CA GLY A 517 11.74 12.61 9.54
C GLY A 517 10.35 12.03 9.31
N SER A 518 10.16 11.36 8.21
CA SER A 518 8.92 10.63 7.95
C SER A 518 9.03 9.21 8.48
N TYR A 519 8.84 9.00 9.77
CA TYR A 519 8.83 7.65 10.39
C TYR A 519 7.66 6.79 9.93
N SER A 520 6.67 7.39 9.33
CA SER A 520 5.35 6.83 9.19
C SER A 520 5.28 5.67 8.21
N GLY A 521 5.08 4.47 8.72
CA GLY A 521 4.68 3.29 7.95
C GLY A 521 5.74 2.73 7.01
N PHE A 522 7.02 3.13 7.21
CA PHE A 522 8.11 2.74 6.32
C PHE A 522 8.30 1.22 6.24
N ILE A 523 8.32 0.52 7.39
CA ILE A 523 8.52 -0.94 7.44
C ILE A 523 7.40 -1.64 6.67
N GLY A 524 6.15 -1.23 6.89
CA GLY A 524 4.99 -1.75 6.16
C GLY A 524 5.07 -1.49 4.66
N GLN A 525 5.52 -0.31 4.23
CA GLN A 525 5.70 0.03 2.82
C GLN A 525 6.83 -0.79 2.17
N ALA A 526 7.96 -0.97 2.86
CA ALA A 526 9.06 -1.80 2.38
C ALA A 526 8.64 -3.27 2.21
N GLN A 527 7.85 -3.80 3.13
CA GLN A 527 7.29 -5.15 3.02
C GLN A 527 6.34 -5.27 1.82
N ASN A 528 5.45 -4.30 1.61
CA ASN A 528 4.56 -4.28 0.45
C ASN A 528 5.36 -4.24 -0.87
N MET A 529 6.39 -3.40 -0.96
CA MET A 529 7.29 -3.35 -2.12
C MET A 529 7.97 -4.71 -2.35
N LEU A 530 8.45 -5.36 -1.29
CA LEU A 530 9.08 -6.68 -1.40
C LEU A 530 8.11 -7.73 -1.95
N LEU A 531 6.88 -7.76 -1.45
CA LEU A 531 5.83 -8.66 -1.96
C LEU A 531 5.54 -8.42 -3.45
N MET A 532 5.47 -7.15 -3.86
CA MET A 532 5.28 -6.79 -5.28
C MET A 532 6.45 -7.23 -6.14
N TYR A 533 7.69 -7.11 -5.65
CA TYR A 533 8.87 -7.63 -6.34
C TYR A 533 8.85 -9.14 -6.49
N MET A 534 8.43 -9.86 -5.46
CA MET A 534 8.32 -11.32 -5.49
C MET A 534 7.37 -11.81 -6.59
N PHE A 535 6.45 -10.99 -7.06
CA PHE A 535 5.58 -11.29 -8.21
C PHE A 535 6.13 -10.74 -9.53
N THR A 536 6.46 -9.45 -9.58
CA THR A 536 6.74 -8.73 -10.84
C THR A 536 8.04 -9.16 -11.49
N ILE A 537 9.10 -9.41 -10.69
CA ILE A 537 10.40 -9.84 -11.22
C ILE A 537 10.37 -11.26 -11.80
N PRO A 538 9.81 -12.29 -11.12
CA PRO A 538 9.70 -13.62 -11.71
C PRO A 538 8.87 -13.66 -12.99
N LEU A 539 7.76 -12.91 -13.03
CA LEU A 539 6.93 -12.82 -14.23
C LEU A 539 7.68 -12.13 -15.40
N GLY A 540 8.36 -11.01 -15.13
CA GLY A 540 9.18 -10.35 -16.14
C GLY A 540 10.34 -11.22 -16.63
N THR A 541 10.96 -12.00 -15.73
CA THR A 541 12.00 -12.98 -16.09
C THR A 541 11.42 -14.09 -16.98
N PHE A 542 10.23 -14.57 -16.66
CA PHE A 542 9.51 -15.54 -17.49
C PHE A 542 9.25 -14.98 -18.88
N VAL A 543 8.73 -13.75 -18.98
CA VAL A 543 8.50 -13.06 -20.27
C VAL A 543 9.80 -12.89 -21.03
N THR A 544 10.87 -12.41 -20.36
CA THR A 544 12.21 -12.27 -20.97
C THR A 544 12.66 -13.56 -21.65
N ARG A 545 12.60 -14.68 -20.95
CA ARG A 545 13.00 -15.99 -21.45
C ARG A 545 12.10 -16.47 -22.56
N ARG A 546 10.78 -16.39 -22.39
CA ARG A 546 9.80 -16.90 -23.35
C ARG A 546 9.75 -16.13 -24.66
N PHE A 547 10.04 -14.83 -24.64
CA PHE A 547 10.18 -13.99 -25.83
C PHE A 547 11.61 -13.95 -26.38
N ASN A 548 12.56 -14.48 -25.63
CA ASN A 548 13.99 -14.31 -25.87
C ASN A 548 14.36 -12.80 -26.01
N ASN A 549 13.75 -11.97 -25.15
CA ASN A 549 13.87 -10.52 -25.23
C ASN A 549 13.74 -9.84 -23.86
N ARG A 550 14.83 -9.19 -23.40
CA ARG A 550 14.88 -8.52 -22.08
C ARG A 550 14.00 -7.29 -22.01
N LEU A 551 13.85 -6.57 -23.12
CA LEU A 551 13.05 -5.34 -23.14
C LEU A 551 11.59 -5.61 -22.76
N TYR A 552 10.99 -6.67 -23.30
CA TYR A 552 9.61 -7.04 -22.96
C TYR A 552 9.46 -7.42 -21.49
N GLY A 553 10.38 -8.23 -20.96
CA GLY A 553 10.34 -8.61 -19.55
C GLY A 553 10.53 -7.41 -18.61
N SER A 554 11.43 -6.50 -18.96
CA SER A 554 11.67 -5.28 -18.18
C SER A 554 10.46 -4.34 -18.18
N LEU A 555 9.82 -4.17 -19.34
CA LEU A 555 8.58 -3.38 -19.47
C LEU A 555 7.44 -4.01 -18.66
N VAL A 556 7.27 -5.32 -18.72
CA VAL A 556 6.23 -6.03 -17.95
C VAL A 556 6.47 -5.90 -16.44
N SER A 557 7.72 -6.15 -15.97
CA SER A 557 8.05 -5.98 -14.56
C SER A 557 7.80 -4.55 -14.08
N SER A 558 8.26 -3.56 -14.84
CA SER A 558 8.10 -2.16 -14.51
C SER A 558 6.63 -1.74 -14.50
N PHE A 559 5.87 -2.08 -15.54
CA PHE A 559 4.46 -1.74 -15.64
C PHE A 559 3.64 -2.32 -14.49
N LEU A 560 3.83 -3.59 -14.18
CA LEU A 560 3.08 -4.25 -13.10
C LEU A 560 3.46 -3.69 -11.72
N PHE A 561 4.74 -3.45 -11.49
CA PHE A 561 5.18 -2.84 -10.24
C PHE A 561 4.57 -1.44 -10.08
N GLN A 562 4.62 -0.62 -11.12
CA GLN A 562 4.04 0.71 -11.10
C GLN A 562 2.52 0.68 -10.92
N ALA A 563 1.82 -0.22 -11.62
CA ALA A 563 0.38 -0.38 -11.47
C ALA A 563 -0.04 -0.72 -10.03
N LEU A 564 0.74 -1.57 -9.36
CA LEU A 564 0.49 -1.93 -7.96
C LEU A 564 0.80 -0.79 -6.99
N MET A 565 1.89 -0.03 -7.22
CA MET A 565 2.33 1.03 -6.32
C MET A 565 1.52 2.34 -6.49
N ILE A 566 1.26 2.75 -7.74
CA ILE A 566 0.60 4.04 -8.01
C ILE A 566 -0.84 4.06 -7.51
N THR A 567 -1.50 2.91 -7.47
CA THR A 567 -2.93 2.84 -7.12
C THR A 567 -3.20 3.29 -5.69
N SER A 568 -2.31 2.95 -4.74
CA SER A 568 -2.47 3.31 -3.33
C SER A 568 -1.77 4.62 -2.93
N ALA A 569 -0.88 5.15 -3.78
CA ALA A 569 -0.12 6.34 -3.43
C ALA A 569 -0.98 7.61 -3.43
N ALA A 570 -0.83 8.44 -2.41
CA ALA A 570 -1.42 9.78 -2.39
C ALA A 570 -0.77 10.68 -3.45
N ILE A 571 -1.57 11.50 -4.13
CA ILE A 571 -1.09 12.51 -5.06
C ILE A 571 -0.85 13.80 -4.29
N ILE A 572 0.40 14.24 -4.28
CA ILE A 572 0.83 15.48 -3.63
C ILE A 572 1.28 16.48 -4.70
N ALA A 573 0.90 17.75 -4.51
CA ALA A 573 1.48 18.87 -5.24
C ALA A 573 2.15 19.82 -4.27
N LEU A 574 3.28 20.40 -4.67
CA LEU A 574 3.98 21.41 -3.86
C LEU A 574 3.38 22.82 -4.03
N PHE A 575 2.60 23.06 -5.09
CA PHE A 575 2.02 24.35 -5.42
C PHE A 575 0.54 24.23 -5.71
#